data_7f188ec7a94d04bea37ef6bb46e207da
#
_entry.id   7f188ec7a94d04bea37ef6bb46e207da
#
_cell.length_a   1.000
_cell.length_b   1.000
_cell.length_c   1.000
_cell.angle_alpha   90.00
_cell.angle_beta   90.00
_cell.angle_gamma   90.00
#
_symmetry.space_group_name_H-M   'P 1'
#
loop_
_entity.id
_entity.type
_entity.pdbx_description
1 polymer ?
#
loop_
_entity_poly.entity_id
_entity_poly.type
_entity_poly.pdbx_seq_one_letter_code
_entity_poly.pdbx_strand_id
1 'polypeptide(L)'
;VLASTLSDLAKTKSIVIEQLFLEKGHTMMEADSVHATLEQYFKPPINSPADYIARMRLARSKQPYNVNVIHYGFFLKYDDLNTNLSSLRPGKKTGDPTVTDIRQIRYSPNGDIDFLLGFSGDWKPLPQRRKTGTSTPRRMYSFAIPIAESKYRHLQELKEVIEKDHHAFYDSLQYK
;
A
#
# COMPACT_ATOMS: atom_id res chain seq x y z
N VAL A 1 8.05 -7.96 -6.83
CA VAL A 1 6.57 -7.98 -6.79
C VAL A 1 5.99 -6.70 -7.37
N LEU A 2 6.16 -5.53 -6.73
CA LEU A 2 5.54 -4.26 -7.18
C LEU A 2 5.83 -3.94 -8.65
N ALA A 3 7.09 -3.99 -9.08
CA ALA A 3 7.46 -3.69 -10.46
C ALA A 3 6.83 -4.66 -11.48
N SER A 4 6.69 -5.93 -11.14
CA SER A 4 5.99 -6.90 -12.01
C SER A 4 4.51 -6.55 -12.11
N THR A 5 3.88 -6.21 -10.99
CA THR A 5 2.47 -5.78 -10.98
C THR A 5 2.25 -4.50 -11.80
N LEU A 6 3.13 -3.51 -11.67
CA LEU A 6 3.06 -2.26 -12.44
C LEU A 6 3.27 -2.52 -13.94
N SER A 7 4.22 -3.39 -14.30
CA SER A 7 4.45 -3.80 -15.70
C SER A 7 3.23 -4.51 -16.29
N ASP A 8 2.60 -5.42 -15.53
CA ASP A 8 1.41 -6.13 -15.98
C ASP A 8 0.20 -5.19 -16.08
N LEU A 9 0.08 -4.23 -15.18
CA LEU A 9 -0.96 -3.20 -15.23
C LEU A 9 -0.79 -2.29 -16.46
N ALA A 10 0.45 -1.85 -16.75
CA ALA A 10 0.77 -1.03 -17.91
C ALA A 10 0.34 -1.72 -19.22
N LYS A 11 0.65 -3.02 -19.35
CA LYS A 11 0.23 -3.86 -20.51
C LYS A 11 -1.28 -3.99 -20.58
N THR A 12 -1.92 -4.40 -19.47
CA THR A 12 -3.36 -4.71 -19.43
C THR A 12 -4.23 -3.48 -19.71
N LYS A 13 -3.81 -2.32 -19.22
CA LYS A 13 -4.52 -1.05 -19.39
C LYS A 13 -4.06 -0.22 -20.58
N SER A 14 -3.00 -0.66 -21.29
CA SER A 14 -2.37 0.08 -22.38
C SER A 14 -1.96 1.50 -21.99
N ILE A 15 -1.38 1.65 -20.81
CA ILE A 15 -0.91 2.94 -20.26
C ILE A 15 0.58 2.89 -19.94
N VAL A 16 1.22 4.07 -19.96
CA VAL A 16 2.56 4.24 -19.42
C VAL A 16 2.43 4.55 -17.92
N ILE A 17 3.22 3.86 -17.10
CA ILE A 17 3.30 4.12 -15.66
C ILE A 17 4.72 4.57 -15.34
N GLU A 18 4.85 5.72 -14.67
CA GLU A 18 6.12 6.20 -14.15
C GLU A 18 6.12 6.19 -12.63
N GLN A 19 7.11 5.53 -12.07
CA GLN A 19 7.34 5.45 -10.63
C GLN A 19 8.53 6.33 -10.28
N LEU A 20 8.31 7.33 -9.43
CA LEU A 20 9.34 8.25 -8.96
C LEU A 20 9.77 7.86 -7.53
N PHE A 21 11.07 7.88 -7.28
CA PHE A 21 11.66 7.69 -5.96
C PHE A 21 12.18 9.03 -5.46
N LEU A 22 11.50 9.60 -4.50
CA LEU A 22 11.84 10.91 -3.94
C LEU A 22 13.14 10.84 -3.13
N GLU A 23 13.87 11.94 -3.08
CA GLU A 23 15.08 12.08 -2.29
C GLU A 23 14.75 12.36 -0.82
N LYS A 24 15.64 11.92 0.08
CA LYS A 24 15.52 12.21 1.50
C LYS A 24 15.50 13.72 1.74
N GLY A 25 14.51 14.20 2.47
CA GLY A 25 14.31 15.64 2.75
C GLY A 25 13.47 16.39 1.72
N HIS A 26 13.12 15.76 0.58
CA HIS A 26 12.25 16.31 -0.47
C HIS A 26 11.03 15.43 -0.70
N THR A 27 10.40 14.96 0.39
CA THR A 27 9.33 13.96 0.35
C THR A 27 7.95 14.55 0.61
N MET A 28 7.80 15.89 0.65
CA MET A 28 6.50 16.51 0.82
C MET A 28 5.59 16.16 -0.35
N MET A 29 4.52 15.45 -0.03
CA MET A 29 3.52 15.01 -0.99
C MET A 29 2.13 15.53 -0.60
N GLU A 30 1.20 15.51 -1.53
CA GLU A 30 -0.20 15.85 -1.27
C GLU A 30 -0.78 15.01 -0.11
N ALA A 31 -0.34 13.75 0.03
CA ALA A 31 -0.72 12.90 1.15
C ALA A 31 -0.39 13.48 2.52
N ASP A 32 0.71 14.21 2.66
CA ASP A 32 1.10 14.82 3.94
C ASP A 32 0.10 15.90 4.36
N SER A 33 -0.43 16.67 3.41
CA SER A 33 -1.48 17.66 3.68
C SER A 33 -2.80 17.01 4.09
N VAL A 34 -3.12 15.84 3.51
CA VAL A 34 -4.27 15.03 3.90
C VAL A 34 -4.11 14.53 5.33
N HIS A 35 -2.93 13.94 5.66
CA HIS A 35 -2.63 13.49 7.02
C HIS A 35 -2.74 14.61 8.04
N ALA A 36 -2.11 15.76 7.79
CA ALA A 36 -2.19 16.93 8.68
C ALA A 36 -3.64 17.39 8.90
N THR A 37 -4.47 17.37 7.86
CA THR A 37 -5.88 17.70 7.97
C THR A 37 -6.62 16.67 8.84
N LEU A 38 -6.41 15.38 8.62
CA LEU A 38 -7.07 14.31 9.37
C LEU A 38 -6.68 14.32 10.85
N GLU A 39 -5.41 14.56 11.19
CA GLU A 39 -4.92 14.65 12.56
C GLU A 39 -5.65 15.71 13.39
N GLN A 40 -6.04 16.84 12.80
CA GLN A 40 -6.83 17.86 13.47
C GLN A 40 -8.21 17.35 13.91
N TYR A 41 -8.75 16.38 13.23
CA TYR A 41 -10.06 15.78 13.50
C TYR A 41 -10.00 14.52 14.38
N PHE A 42 -8.82 13.89 14.50
CA PHE A 42 -8.64 12.69 15.33
C PHE A 42 -8.45 13.03 16.82
N LYS A 43 -9.39 13.79 17.38
CA LYS A 43 -9.36 14.15 18.81
C LYS A 43 -10.12 13.11 19.64
N PRO A 44 -9.60 12.72 20.82
CA PRO A 44 -10.33 11.84 21.75
C PRO A 44 -11.72 12.41 22.11
N PRO A 45 -12.66 11.53 22.48
CA PRO A 45 -12.58 10.06 22.50
C PRO A 45 -12.71 9.45 21.09
N ILE A 46 -11.97 8.36 20.86
CA ILE A 46 -12.08 7.51 19.67
C ILE A 46 -12.22 6.08 20.20
N ASN A 47 -13.42 5.54 20.13
CA ASN A 47 -13.78 4.30 20.80
C ASN A 47 -13.82 3.11 19.84
N SER A 48 -13.92 3.37 18.52
CA SER A 48 -14.02 2.29 17.53
C SER A 48 -13.50 2.76 16.16
N PRO A 49 -13.22 1.84 15.22
CA PRO A 49 -12.91 2.20 13.84
C PRO A 49 -13.99 3.04 13.16
N ALA A 50 -15.26 2.92 13.58
CA ALA A 50 -16.36 3.72 13.04
C ALA A 50 -16.17 5.22 13.31
N ASP A 51 -15.56 5.58 14.45
CA ASP A 51 -15.27 6.97 14.79
C ASP A 51 -14.22 7.56 13.86
N TYR A 52 -13.18 6.79 13.52
CA TYR A 52 -12.20 7.21 12.52
C TYR A 52 -12.86 7.49 11.17
N ILE A 53 -13.71 6.56 10.71
CA ILE A 53 -14.41 6.70 9.43
C ILE A 53 -15.30 7.95 9.42
N ALA A 54 -16.06 8.15 10.49
CA ALA A 54 -16.93 9.32 10.63
C ALA A 54 -16.14 10.62 10.58
N ARG A 55 -15.05 10.70 11.34
CA ARG A 55 -14.18 11.89 11.40
C ARG A 55 -13.46 12.17 10.10
N MET A 56 -12.96 11.13 9.42
CA MET A 56 -12.35 11.28 8.09
C MET A 56 -13.33 11.89 7.09
N ARG A 57 -14.59 11.46 7.11
CA ARG A 57 -15.64 12.00 6.20
C ARG A 57 -15.97 13.45 6.51
N LEU A 58 -15.86 13.87 7.77
CA LEU A 58 -16.13 15.23 8.23
C LEU A 58 -14.94 16.19 8.08
N ALA A 59 -13.74 15.68 7.84
CA ALA A 59 -12.51 16.47 7.85
C ALA A 59 -12.45 17.53 6.74
N ARG A 60 -13.24 17.42 5.67
CA ARG A 60 -13.38 18.43 4.63
C ARG A 60 -14.85 18.63 4.28
N SER A 61 -15.39 19.80 4.60
CA SER A 61 -16.80 20.11 4.36
C SER A 61 -17.15 20.35 2.89
N LYS A 62 -16.27 21.05 2.15
CA LYS A 62 -16.55 21.38 0.73
C LYS A 62 -16.27 20.24 -0.25
N GLN A 63 -15.30 19.41 0.05
CA GLN A 63 -14.91 18.24 -0.75
C GLN A 63 -14.56 17.08 0.20
N PRO A 64 -15.56 16.35 0.71
CA PRO A 64 -15.33 15.25 1.63
C PRO A 64 -14.39 14.19 1.06
N TYR A 65 -13.56 13.62 1.92
CA TYR A 65 -12.72 12.49 1.52
C TYR A 65 -13.58 11.27 1.20
N ASN A 66 -13.24 10.56 0.13
CA ASN A 66 -13.78 9.24 -0.14
C ASN A 66 -13.08 8.22 0.76
N VAL A 67 -13.79 7.72 1.77
CA VAL A 67 -13.25 6.78 2.76
C VAL A 67 -13.70 5.37 2.42
N ASN A 68 -12.77 4.55 1.97
CA ASN A 68 -13.00 3.15 1.66
C ASN A 68 -12.51 2.26 2.80
N VAL A 69 -13.42 1.49 3.38
CA VAL A 69 -13.08 0.49 4.40
C VAL A 69 -12.61 -0.78 3.71
N ILE A 70 -11.38 -1.17 4.00
CA ILE A 70 -10.76 -2.34 3.37
C ILE A 70 -10.88 -3.55 4.32
N HIS A 71 -11.51 -4.61 3.83
CA HIS A 71 -11.62 -5.88 4.53
C HIS A 71 -10.40 -6.79 4.28
N TYR A 72 -10.18 -7.75 5.17
CA TYR A 72 -9.09 -8.73 5.05
C TYR A 72 -9.06 -9.44 3.69
N GLY A 73 -10.21 -9.64 3.05
CA GLY A 73 -10.32 -10.26 1.72
C GLY A 73 -9.77 -9.42 0.57
N PHE A 74 -9.47 -8.13 0.80
CA PHE A 74 -8.83 -7.26 -0.17
C PHE A 74 -7.33 -7.58 -0.34
N PHE A 75 -6.69 -8.10 0.70
CA PHE A 75 -5.26 -8.34 0.69
C PHE A 75 -4.92 -9.62 -0.07
N LEU A 76 -4.04 -9.48 -1.05
CA LEU A 76 -3.57 -10.58 -1.89
C LEU A 76 -2.14 -10.97 -1.51
N LYS A 77 -1.82 -12.25 -1.61
CA LYS A 77 -0.49 -12.79 -1.35
C LYS A 77 0.32 -12.76 -2.64
N TYR A 78 1.40 -12.00 -2.63
CA TYR A 78 2.25 -11.77 -3.80
C TYR A 78 3.62 -12.46 -3.70
N ASP A 79 4.01 -12.98 -2.56
CA ASP A 79 5.31 -13.64 -2.32
C ASP A 79 5.44 -14.97 -3.07
N ASP A 80 4.34 -15.67 -3.32
CA ASP A 80 4.29 -16.92 -4.08
C ASP A 80 4.19 -16.70 -5.60
N LEU A 81 4.03 -15.45 -6.04
CA LEU A 81 3.95 -15.17 -7.47
C LEU A 81 5.31 -15.37 -8.13
N ASN A 82 5.33 -16.17 -9.19
CA ASN A 82 6.41 -16.15 -10.14
C ASN A 82 6.41 -14.77 -10.82
N THR A 83 7.13 -13.84 -10.22
CA THR A 83 7.23 -12.49 -10.77
C THR A 83 7.96 -12.54 -12.11
N ASN A 84 7.42 -11.86 -13.12
CA ASN A 84 8.03 -11.78 -14.45
C ASN A 84 9.43 -11.15 -14.41
N LEU A 85 9.76 -10.46 -13.32
CA LEU A 85 11.03 -9.80 -13.08
C LEU A 85 11.73 -10.39 -11.86
N SER A 86 12.90 -10.95 -12.08
CA SER A 86 13.72 -11.48 -10.99
C SER A 86 14.56 -10.41 -10.27
N SER A 87 14.79 -9.26 -10.90
CA SER A 87 15.58 -8.17 -10.36
C SER A 87 15.31 -6.86 -11.09
N LEU A 88 15.36 -5.76 -10.36
CA LEU A 88 15.35 -4.37 -10.89
C LEU A 88 16.76 -3.76 -10.91
N ARG A 89 17.79 -4.54 -10.67
CA ARG A 89 19.16 -4.02 -10.62
C ARG A 89 19.64 -3.66 -12.04
N PRO A 90 20.05 -2.39 -12.31
CA PRO A 90 20.52 -1.94 -13.61
C PRO A 90 21.76 -2.68 -14.13
N GLY A 91 22.67 -3.06 -13.23
CA GLY A 91 23.89 -3.74 -13.59
C GLY A 91 24.24 -4.91 -12.68
N LYS A 92 25.24 -5.70 -13.04
CA LYS A 92 25.70 -6.88 -12.29
C LYS A 92 27.14 -6.77 -11.77
N LYS A 93 27.93 -5.88 -12.39
CA LYS A 93 29.35 -5.75 -12.06
C LYS A 93 29.55 -4.84 -10.84
N THR A 94 30.67 -4.96 -10.21
CA THR A 94 31.12 -4.01 -9.17
C THR A 94 31.24 -2.62 -9.82
N GLY A 95 30.62 -1.61 -9.18
CA GLY A 95 30.56 -0.25 -9.70
C GLY A 95 29.35 0.08 -10.60
N ASP A 96 28.59 -0.95 -11.03
CA ASP A 96 27.32 -0.68 -11.72
C ASP A 96 26.27 -0.09 -10.76
N PRO A 97 25.34 0.75 -11.26
CA PRO A 97 24.24 1.27 -10.45
C PRO A 97 23.42 0.15 -9.79
N THR A 98 23.01 0.42 -8.57
CA THR A 98 22.14 -0.47 -7.79
C THR A 98 20.68 -0.04 -7.88
N VAL A 99 19.78 -0.79 -7.29
CA VAL A 99 18.35 -0.43 -7.22
C VAL A 99 18.13 0.90 -6.47
N THR A 100 18.97 1.17 -5.47
CA THR A 100 18.88 2.40 -4.66
C THR A 100 19.33 3.66 -5.38
N ASP A 101 20.06 3.51 -6.49
CA ASP A 101 20.51 4.63 -7.31
C ASP A 101 19.44 5.07 -8.32
N ILE A 102 18.41 4.24 -8.54
CA ILE A 102 17.32 4.56 -9.44
C ILE A 102 16.47 5.68 -8.84
N ARG A 103 16.16 6.69 -9.66
CA ARG A 103 15.26 7.79 -9.30
C ARG A 103 13.90 7.68 -9.99
N GLN A 104 13.86 7.06 -11.17
CA GLN A 104 12.60 6.85 -11.88
C GLN A 104 12.62 5.50 -12.60
N ILE A 105 11.46 4.86 -12.67
CA ILE A 105 11.21 3.67 -13.51
C ILE A 105 9.97 3.94 -14.35
N ARG A 106 10.06 3.63 -15.63
CA ARG A 106 8.95 3.70 -16.58
C ARG A 106 8.57 2.28 -17.01
N TYR A 107 7.30 1.98 -16.91
CA TYR A 107 6.70 0.74 -17.40
C TYR A 107 5.86 1.05 -18.62
N SER A 108 6.19 0.45 -19.76
CA SER A 108 5.53 0.71 -21.04
C SER A 108 4.53 -0.39 -21.41
N PRO A 109 3.47 -0.08 -22.20
CA PRO A 109 2.45 -1.05 -22.61
C PRO A 109 3.01 -2.25 -23.40
N ASN A 110 4.08 -2.05 -24.17
CA ASN A 110 4.79 -3.11 -24.89
C ASN A 110 5.58 -4.06 -23.98
N GLY A 111 5.68 -3.72 -22.69
CA GLY A 111 6.39 -4.48 -21.68
C GLY A 111 7.83 -4.07 -21.44
N ASP A 112 8.31 -3.04 -22.11
CA ASP A 112 9.62 -2.47 -21.83
C ASP A 112 9.60 -1.75 -20.49
N ILE A 113 10.75 -1.80 -19.81
CA ILE A 113 10.97 -1.12 -18.54
C ILE A 113 12.26 -0.33 -18.70
N ASP A 114 12.13 0.97 -18.50
CA ASP A 114 13.25 1.91 -18.55
C ASP A 114 13.49 2.53 -17.17
N PHE A 115 14.69 3.01 -16.93
CA PHE A 115 15.04 3.69 -15.68
C PHE A 115 15.87 4.94 -15.90
N LEU A 116 15.85 5.83 -14.89
CA LEU A 116 16.73 6.99 -14.77
C LEU A 116 17.44 6.95 -13.41
N LEU A 117 18.69 7.40 -13.39
CA LEU A 117 19.49 7.60 -12.17
C LEU A 117 19.39 9.03 -11.61
N GLY A 118 18.70 9.91 -12.32
CA GLY A 118 18.41 11.29 -11.94
C GLY A 118 16.98 11.66 -12.30
N PHE A 119 16.58 12.91 -12.01
CA PHE A 119 15.27 13.43 -12.40
C PHE A 119 15.26 14.03 -13.81
N SER A 120 16.40 14.06 -14.47
CA SER A 120 16.59 14.50 -15.85
C SER A 120 17.58 13.58 -16.56
N GLY A 121 17.53 13.57 -17.90
CA GLY A 121 18.42 12.78 -18.74
C GLY A 121 17.68 11.76 -19.60
N ASP A 122 18.44 10.86 -20.20
CA ASP A 122 17.91 9.87 -21.13
C ASP A 122 17.50 8.57 -20.41
N TRP A 123 16.35 8.06 -20.77
CA TRP A 123 15.86 6.78 -20.29
C TRP A 123 16.75 5.63 -20.78
N LYS A 124 17.14 4.76 -19.86
CA LYS A 124 17.96 3.59 -20.14
C LYS A 124 17.13 2.33 -19.97
N PRO A 125 17.21 1.36 -20.89
CA PRO A 125 16.48 0.11 -20.76
C PRO A 125 16.97 -0.67 -19.54
N LEU A 126 16.03 -1.13 -18.72
CA LEU A 126 16.33 -2.01 -17.59
C LEU A 126 16.56 -3.43 -18.11
N PRO A 127 17.71 -4.07 -17.81
CA PRO A 127 17.95 -5.44 -18.20
C PRO A 127 16.90 -6.37 -17.61
N GLN A 128 15.98 -6.86 -18.45
CA GLN A 128 14.90 -7.74 -17.99
C GLN A 128 15.42 -9.15 -17.76
N ARG A 129 15.30 -9.63 -16.56
CA ARG A 129 15.56 -11.02 -16.19
C ARG A 129 14.22 -11.68 -15.93
N ARG A 130 13.63 -12.23 -16.99
CA ARG A 130 12.32 -12.89 -16.90
C ARG A 130 12.41 -14.19 -16.11
N LYS A 131 11.46 -14.42 -15.22
CA LYS A 131 11.08 -15.74 -14.73
C LYS A 131 9.79 -16.13 -15.43
N THR A 132 9.74 -17.34 -15.97
CA THR A 132 8.51 -17.93 -16.48
C THR A 132 7.63 -18.35 -15.32
N GLY A 133 6.39 -17.87 -15.29
CA GLY A 133 5.39 -18.32 -14.35
C GLY A 133 4.19 -17.37 -14.35
N THR A 134 3.03 -17.91 -14.58
CA THR A 134 1.75 -17.22 -14.39
C THR A 134 1.08 -17.80 -13.17
N SER A 135 0.87 -16.99 -12.15
CA SER A 135 -0.08 -17.34 -11.10
C SER A 135 -0.86 -16.08 -10.73
N THR A 136 -2.16 -16.21 -10.71
CA THR A 136 -3.02 -15.18 -10.14
C THR A 136 -2.76 -15.11 -8.64
N PRO A 137 -2.66 -13.90 -8.06
CA PRO A 137 -2.47 -13.76 -6.63
C PRO A 137 -3.67 -14.36 -5.89
N ARG A 138 -3.39 -15.20 -4.90
CA ARG A 138 -4.42 -15.74 -4.00
C ARG A 138 -4.71 -14.76 -2.88
N ARG A 139 -5.84 -14.91 -2.22
CA ARG A 139 -6.14 -14.13 -1.01
C ARG A 139 -5.08 -14.39 0.06
N MET A 140 -4.61 -13.33 0.71
CA MET A 140 -3.64 -13.41 1.79
C MET A 140 -4.26 -14.06 3.04
N TYR A 141 -5.54 -13.77 3.30
CA TYR A 141 -6.30 -14.26 4.43
C TYR A 141 -7.62 -14.87 3.97
N SER A 142 -7.94 -16.05 4.46
CA SER A 142 -9.21 -16.74 4.19
C SER A 142 -10.33 -16.26 5.11
N PHE A 143 -9.95 -15.72 6.29
CA PHE A 143 -10.84 -15.21 7.33
C PHE A 143 -10.17 -14.05 8.05
N ALA A 144 -10.92 -13.33 8.89
CA ALA A 144 -10.37 -12.26 9.71
C ALA A 144 -9.30 -12.84 10.67
N ILE A 145 -8.19 -12.12 10.84
CA ILE A 145 -7.10 -12.58 11.71
C ILE A 145 -7.59 -12.51 13.16
N PRO A 146 -7.67 -13.64 13.89
CA PRO A 146 -8.08 -13.62 15.28
C PRO A 146 -7.01 -12.95 16.15
N ILE A 147 -7.44 -12.19 17.13
CA ILE A 147 -6.56 -11.62 18.15
C ILE A 147 -6.26 -12.65 19.25
N ALA A 148 -5.21 -12.41 20.07
CA ALA A 148 -4.94 -13.25 21.22
C ALA A 148 -6.09 -13.15 22.25
N GLU A 149 -6.43 -14.27 22.90
CA GLU A 149 -7.51 -14.32 23.91
C GLU A 149 -7.31 -13.29 25.05
N SER A 150 -6.07 -13.11 25.51
CA SER A 150 -5.74 -12.10 26.52
C SER A 150 -6.10 -10.68 26.04
N LYS A 151 -5.82 -10.37 24.75
CA LYS A 151 -6.20 -9.09 24.17
C LYS A 151 -7.71 -8.93 24.08
N TYR A 152 -8.41 -10.01 23.68
CA TYR A 152 -9.87 -9.99 23.62
C TYR A 152 -10.47 -9.67 24.99
N ARG A 153 -10.01 -10.35 26.08
CA ARG A 153 -10.47 -10.10 27.45
C ARG A 153 -10.26 -8.64 27.87
N HIS A 154 -9.06 -8.09 27.66
CA HIS A 154 -8.80 -6.68 27.98
C HIS A 154 -9.72 -5.72 27.21
N LEU A 155 -10.03 -6.04 25.95
CA LEU A 155 -10.94 -5.23 25.14
C LEU A 155 -12.40 -5.35 25.64
N GLN A 156 -12.80 -6.49 26.22
CA GLN A 156 -14.11 -6.62 26.85
C GLN A 156 -14.20 -5.79 28.14
N GLU A 157 -13.14 -5.74 28.95
CA GLU A 157 -13.06 -4.91 30.17
C GLU A 157 -13.21 -3.40 29.82
N LEU A 158 -12.67 -2.95 28.68
CA LEU A 158 -12.83 -1.56 28.23
C LEU A 158 -14.29 -1.16 28.01
N LYS A 159 -15.19 -2.10 27.78
CA LYS A 159 -16.63 -1.82 27.58
C LYS A 159 -17.28 -1.19 28.82
N GLU A 160 -16.68 -1.33 30.00
CA GLU A 160 -17.17 -0.68 31.21
C GLU A 160 -17.08 0.86 31.15
N VAL A 161 -16.13 1.39 30.35
CA VAL A 161 -15.87 2.82 30.24
C VAL A 161 -16.19 3.39 28.85
N ILE A 162 -16.60 2.53 27.91
CA ILE A 162 -16.95 2.90 26.53
C ILE A 162 -18.48 2.93 26.38
N GLU A 163 -18.99 3.88 25.61
CA GLU A 163 -20.42 3.97 25.29
C GLU A 163 -20.94 2.68 24.63
N LYS A 164 -22.16 2.29 25.00
CA LYS A 164 -22.77 1.01 24.58
C LYS A 164 -22.86 0.84 23.06
N ASP A 165 -23.00 1.93 22.33
CA ASP A 165 -23.10 1.93 20.85
C ASP A 165 -21.86 1.33 20.19
N HIS A 166 -20.71 1.35 20.86
CA HIS A 166 -19.46 0.77 20.38
C HIS A 166 -19.26 -0.69 20.76
N HIS A 167 -20.07 -1.25 21.68
CA HIS A 167 -19.85 -2.60 22.20
C HIS A 167 -19.92 -3.68 21.12
N ALA A 168 -20.82 -3.54 20.14
CA ALA A 168 -20.96 -4.48 19.04
C ALA A 168 -19.67 -4.70 18.25
N PHE A 169 -18.84 -3.66 18.10
CA PHE A 169 -17.52 -3.81 17.47
C PHE A 169 -16.63 -4.77 18.27
N TYR A 170 -16.53 -4.58 19.58
CA TYR A 170 -15.70 -5.41 20.48
C TYR A 170 -16.20 -6.85 20.57
N ASP A 171 -17.53 -7.05 20.54
CA ASP A 171 -18.15 -8.37 20.56
C ASP A 171 -17.93 -9.15 19.26
N SER A 172 -17.76 -8.44 18.14
CA SER A 172 -17.53 -9.05 16.82
C SER A 172 -16.10 -9.55 16.60
N LEU A 173 -15.17 -9.22 17.51
CA LEU A 173 -13.76 -9.59 17.36
C LEU A 173 -13.58 -11.10 17.54
N GLN A 174 -12.91 -11.72 16.58
CA GLN A 174 -12.53 -13.13 16.68
C GLN A 174 -11.23 -13.27 17.50
N TYR A 175 -11.15 -14.29 18.33
CA TYR A 175 -9.96 -14.57 19.14
C TYR A 175 -9.57 -16.04 19.12
N LYS A 176 -8.32 -16.35 19.51
CA LYS A 176 -7.76 -17.70 19.66
C LYS A 176 -6.74 -17.75 20.77
#